data_8ecae23d52f62a4175da69ad369a1fbc
#
_entry.id   8ecae23d52f62a4175da69ad369a1fbc
#
_cell.length_a   1.000
_cell.length_b   1.000
_cell.length_c   1.000
_cell.angle_alpha   90.00
_cell.angle_beta   90.00
_cell.angle_gamma   90.00
#
_symmetry.space_group_name_H-M   'P 1'
#
loop_
_entity.id
_entity.type
_entity.pdbx_description
1 polymer ?
#
loop_
_entity_poly.entity_id
_entity_poly.type
_entity_poly.pdbx_seq_one_letter_code
_entity_poly.pdbx_strand_id
1 'polypeptide(L)'
;MEYRFNTPLNGNIAMTYHYHEDAALRRDKSLYKFVWVQSGTLDIEVDHVVMHLEKDEIISLTPLHHVEVKRVEGEYLTFLFNSNFYCIYGHDKEVSCNGFLFHGSSHIMRLQLSAAQSEQLKSIIDIFAGEFGIKDNLQEEMLRIILKRFIITYTRIAREKLDVGQDKEKSFDIIRRYYVLVDNHYKEKKQVQDYAEMLYRSPKTLSNLVAAYGLPAPLRFIHESIEAEAMRLWLYTNKSAKEIGEILGFEDLAAFSRFFRKMAKESISEYRKKEKEGIMAN
;
A
#
# COMPACT_ATOMS: atom_id res chain seq x y z
N MET A 1 -4.37 4.36 -22.96
CA MET A 1 -5.83 4.43 -22.76
C MET A 1 -6.05 4.66 -21.27
N GLU A 2 -6.93 5.55 -20.89
CA GLU A 2 -7.14 5.96 -19.51
C GLU A 2 -8.61 5.82 -19.16
N TYR A 3 -8.88 5.21 -18.03
CA TYR A 3 -10.22 4.98 -17.51
C TYR A 3 -10.30 5.60 -16.12
N ARG A 4 -11.28 6.48 -15.87
CA ARG A 4 -11.51 7.12 -14.56
C ARG A 4 -12.99 7.20 -14.22
N PHE A 5 -13.27 6.99 -12.95
CA PHE A 5 -14.58 7.20 -12.38
C PHE A 5 -14.44 7.87 -11.00
N ASN A 6 -15.23 8.93 -10.80
CA ASN A 6 -15.24 9.69 -9.55
C ASN A 6 -16.66 9.72 -8.99
N THR A 7 -16.80 9.43 -7.71
CA THR A 7 -18.08 9.56 -7.00
C THR A 7 -18.27 10.97 -6.45
N PRO A 8 -19.53 11.41 -6.18
CA PRO A 8 -19.79 12.69 -5.52
C PRO A 8 -19.15 12.84 -4.12
N LEU A 9 -18.83 11.72 -3.46
CA LEU A 9 -18.18 11.67 -2.15
C LEU A 9 -16.64 11.51 -2.24
N ASN A 10 -16.03 11.98 -3.33
CA ASN A 10 -14.60 11.89 -3.58
C ASN A 10 -14.05 10.44 -3.61
N GLY A 11 -14.88 9.48 -3.93
CA GLY A 11 -14.43 8.13 -4.26
C GLY A 11 -13.80 8.13 -5.65
N ASN A 12 -12.57 7.63 -5.76
CA ASN A 12 -11.80 7.57 -7.01
C ASN A 12 -11.45 6.14 -7.34
N ILE A 13 -11.65 5.76 -8.60
CA ILE A 13 -11.11 4.55 -9.20
C ILE A 13 -10.62 4.85 -10.61
N ALA A 14 -9.44 4.33 -10.95
CA ALA A 14 -8.81 4.57 -12.23
C ALA A 14 -8.01 3.35 -12.70
N MET A 15 -7.85 3.27 -14.02
CA MET A 15 -7.00 2.28 -14.67
C MET A 15 -6.25 2.95 -15.83
N THR A 16 -4.93 2.82 -15.88
CA THR A 16 -4.09 3.47 -16.88
C THR A 16 -2.86 2.64 -17.24
N TYR A 17 -2.44 2.74 -18.49
CA TYR A 17 -1.17 2.20 -18.99
C TYR A 17 -0.05 3.26 -18.99
N HIS A 18 -0.35 4.50 -18.59
CA HIS A 18 0.54 5.65 -18.65
C HIS A 18 0.61 6.39 -17.30
N TYR A 19 0.67 5.64 -16.19
CA TYR A 19 0.72 6.24 -14.86
C TYR A 19 1.86 7.25 -14.71
N HIS A 20 3.03 7.00 -15.32
CA HIS A 20 4.20 7.87 -15.25
C HIS A 20 4.00 9.22 -15.95
N GLU A 21 3.07 9.31 -16.91
CA GLU A 21 2.75 10.55 -17.63
C GLU A 21 1.69 11.38 -16.90
N ASP A 22 0.92 10.76 -16.00
CA ASP A 22 -0.21 11.37 -15.32
C ASP A 22 0.18 12.06 -14.02
N ALA A 23 0.41 13.36 -14.11
CA ALA A 23 0.77 14.17 -12.95
C ALA A 23 -0.33 14.22 -11.86
N ALA A 24 -1.61 14.11 -12.22
CA ALA A 24 -2.71 14.14 -11.25
C ALA A 24 -2.76 12.84 -10.43
N LEU A 25 -2.66 11.67 -11.10
CA LEU A 25 -2.61 10.37 -10.40
C LEU A 25 -1.36 10.22 -9.54
N ARG A 26 -0.20 10.74 -10.00
CA ARG A 26 1.04 10.70 -9.22
C ARG A 26 0.99 11.60 -7.98
N ARG A 27 0.26 12.71 -8.04
CA ARG A 27 0.09 13.65 -6.92
C ARG A 27 -0.97 13.18 -5.91
N ASP A 28 -1.91 12.34 -6.32
CA ASP A 28 -2.93 11.82 -5.41
C ASP A 28 -2.32 10.76 -4.47
N LYS A 29 -2.19 11.14 -3.21
CA LYS A 29 -1.60 10.32 -2.15
C LYS A 29 -2.64 9.51 -1.36
N SER A 30 -3.88 9.50 -1.81
CA SER A 30 -4.94 8.69 -1.20
C SER A 30 -5.11 7.31 -1.87
N LEU A 31 -4.36 7.04 -2.95
CA LEU A 31 -4.60 5.91 -3.84
C LEU A 31 -3.84 4.65 -3.42
N TYR A 32 -4.57 3.55 -3.24
CA TYR A 32 -4.04 2.20 -3.36
C TYR A 32 -3.73 1.89 -4.81
N LYS A 33 -2.66 1.14 -5.07
CA LYS A 33 -2.19 0.86 -6.43
C LYS A 33 -1.85 -0.61 -6.60
N PHE A 34 -2.26 -1.17 -7.74
CA PHE A 34 -1.68 -2.38 -8.29
C PHE A 34 -0.91 -1.99 -9.54
N VAL A 35 0.37 -2.35 -9.61
CA VAL A 35 1.20 -2.12 -10.80
C VAL A 35 1.56 -3.48 -11.38
N TRP A 36 1.15 -3.73 -12.62
CA TRP A 36 1.28 -5.02 -13.29
C TRP A 36 1.95 -4.87 -14.64
N VAL A 37 3.10 -5.51 -14.84
CA VAL A 37 3.82 -5.52 -16.10
C VAL A 37 3.17 -6.54 -17.05
N GLN A 38 2.63 -6.03 -18.17
CA GLN A 38 1.94 -6.83 -19.17
C GLN A 38 2.91 -7.40 -20.23
N SER A 39 3.93 -6.61 -20.58
CA SER A 39 4.99 -7.00 -21.50
C SER A 39 6.28 -6.22 -21.22
N GLY A 40 7.44 -6.82 -21.52
CA GLY A 40 8.72 -6.18 -21.30
C GLY A 40 9.09 -6.04 -19.82
N THR A 41 9.66 -4.90 -19.43
CA THR A 41 10.15 -4.62 -18.08
C THR A 41 9.79 -3.22 -17.60
N LEU A 42 9.77 -3.03 -16.28
CA LEU A 42 9.49 -1.76 -15.62
C LEU A 42 10.46 -1.55 -14.46
N ASP A 43 11.26 -0.48 -14.51
CA ASP A 43 12.02 -0.01 -13.36
C ASP A 43 11.20 1.03 -12.60
N ILE A 44 10.91 0.74 -11.35
CA ILE A 44 10.11 1.57 -10.46
C ILE A 44 10.86 1.80 -9.15
N GLU A 45 10.86 3.03 -8.66
CA GLU A 45 11.36 3.35 -7.32
C GLU A 45 10.18 3.48 -6.37
N VAL A 46 10.23 2.75 -5.28
CA VAL A 46 9.24 2.83 -4.21
C VAL A 46 9.98 3.13 -2.92
N ASP A 47 9.66 4.28 -2.30
CA ASP A 47 10.31 4.76 -1.06
C ASP A 47 11.84 4.70 -1.11
N HIS A 48 12.43 5.21 -2.22
CA HIS A 48 13.87 5.22 -2.51
C HIS A 48 14.50 3.84 -2.77
N VAL A 49 13.71 2.78 -2.89
CA VAL A 49 14.19 1.44 -3.27
C VAL A 49 13.84 1.17 -4.73
N VAL A 50 14.85 1.01 -5.58
CA VAL A 50 14.64 0.67 -6.99
C VAL A 50 14.29 -0.82 -7.11
N MET A 51 13.20 -1.09 -7.82
CA MET A 51 12.71 -2.43 -8.13
C MET A 51 12.66 -2.61 -9.65
N HIS A 52 13.24 -3.70 -10.12
CA HIS A 52 13.10 -4.16 -11.50
C HIS A 52 11.96 -5.19 -11.56
N LEU A 53 10.92 -4.91 -12.33
CA LEU A 53 9.78 -5.78 -12.55
C LEU A 53 9.80 -6.32 -13.98
N GLU A 54 9.53 -7.61 -14.11
CA GLU A 54 9.46 -8.31 -15.39
C GLU A 54 8.00 -8.60 -15.77
N LYS A 55 7.82 -9.07 -17.00
CA LYS A 55 6.50 -9.50 -17.51
C LYS A 55 5.80 -10.43 -16.54
N ASP A 56 4.49 -10.23 -16.37
CA ASP A 56 3.60 -10.96 -15.46
C ASP A 56 3.92 -10.78 -13.98
N GLU A 57 4.76 -9.80 -13.62
CA GLU A 57 4.91 -9.38 -12.24
C GLU A 57 3.90 -8.29 -11.87
N ILE A 58 3.34 -8.43 -10.70
CA ILE A 58 2.39 -7.47 -10.13
C ILE A 58 2.77 -7.15 -8.69
N ILE A 59 2.73 -5.86 -8.35
CA ILE A 59 2.93 -5.36 -6.98
C ILE A 59 1.68 -4.64 -6.49
N SER A 60 1.46 -4.67 -5.17
CA SER A 60 0.40 -3.90 -4.51
C SER A 60 1.00 -2.88 -3.53
N LEU A 61 0.52 -1.64 -3.61
CA LEU A 61 1.05 -0.49 -2.90
C LEU A 61 -0.06 0.26 -2.17
N THR A 62 0.24 0.69 -0.94
CA THR A 62 -0.66 1.51 -0.13
C THR A 62 -0.54 3.00 -0.50
N PRO A 63 -1.45 3.86 -0.02
CA PRO A 63 -1.33 5.31 -0.13
C PRO A 63 -0.04 5.89 0.51
N LEU A 64 0.60 5.16 1.41
CA LEU A 64 1.83 5.60 2.09
C LEU A 64 3.07 5.50 1.20
N HIS A 65 3.06 4.63 0.17
CA HIS A 65 4.21 4.46 -0.70
C HIS A 65 4.36 5.63 -1.68
N HIS A 66 5.56 6.21 -1.69
CA HIS A 66 5.97 7.12 -2.75
C HIS A 66 6.49 6.32 -3.94
N VAL A 67 5.97 6.62 -5.13
CA VAL A 67 6.21 5.81 -6.33
C VAL A 67 6.70 6.69 -7.46
N GLU A 68 7.85 6.35 -8.03
CA GLU A 68 8.39 6.94 -9.26
C GLU A 68 8.71 5.86 -10.28
N VAL A 69 8.24 6.04 -11.51
CA VAL A 69 8.63 5.18 -12.63
C VAL A 69 9.91 5.74 -13.23
N LYS A 70 10.95 4.92 -13.29
CA LYS A 70 12.29 5.33 -13.80
C LYS A 70 12.50 4.94 -15.25
N ARG A 71 12.05 3.74 -15.66
CA ARG A 71 12.22 3.23 -17.03
C ARG A 71 11.06 2.31 -17.39
N VAL A 72 10.57 2.43 -18.60
CA VAL A 72 9.51 1.57 -19.15
C VAL A 72 10.03 0.94 -20.45
N GLU A 73 10.04 -0.38 -20.50
CA GLU A 73 10.30 -1.13 -21.72
C GLU A 73 9.15 -2.12 -21.94
N GLY A 74 8.16 -1.74 -22.75
CA GLY A 74 6.94 -2.51 -22.95
C GLY A 74 5.72 -1.86 -22.36
N GLU A 75 4.79 -2.65 -21.85
CA GLU A 75 3.49 -2.18 -21.33
C GLU A 75 3.28 -2.61 -19.87
N TYR A 76 2.78 -1.70 -19.06
CA TYR A 76 2.33 -1.99 -17.70
C TYR A 76 0.99 -1.32 -17.42
N LEU A 77 0.17 -1.98 -16.61
CA LEU A 77 -1.11 -1.49 -16.16
C LEU A 77 -1.00 -1.02 -14.70
N THR A 78 -1.50 0.18 -14.41
CA THR A 78 -1.70 0.62 -13.05
C THR A 78 -3.19 0.73 -12.77
N PHE A 79 -3.64 0.02 -11.73
CA PHE A 79 -4.99 0.03 -11.25
C PHE A 79 -5.04 0.71 -9.89
N LEU A 80 -5.89 1.73 -9.74
CA LEU A 80 -5.87 2.65 -8.61
C LEU A 80 -7.26 2.87 -8.03
N PHE A 81 -7.36 2.97 -6.71
CA PHE A 81 -8.59 3.37 -6.03
C PHE A 81 -8.26 3.99 -4.66
N ASN A 82 -9.18 4.78 -4.10
CA ASN A 82 -9.05 5.31 -2.75
C ASN A 82 -10.07 4.69 -1.78
N SER A 83 -9.88 4.96 -0.48
CA SER A 83 -10.75 4.43 0.57
C SER A 83 -12.19 4.92 0.48
N ASN A 84 -12.43 6.11 -0.12
CA ASN A 84 -13.78 6.62 -0.31
C ASN A 84 -14.54 5.86 -1.39
N PHE A 85 -13.83 5.31 -2.39
CA PHE A 85 -14.44 4.42 -3.37
C PHE A 85 -14.64 3.02 -2.81
N TYR A 86 -13.60 2.44 -2.21
CA TYR A 86 -13.65 1.11 -1.60
C TYR A 86 -12.79 1.06 -0.34
N CYS A 87 -13.45 1.02 0.80
CA CYS A 87 -12.76 0.94 2.09
C CYS A 87 -12.32 -0.51 2.35
N ILE A 88 -11.03 -0.78 2.15
CA ILE A 88 -10.44 -2.10 2.42
C ILE A 88 -10.70 -2.53 3.87
N TYR A 89 -10.57 -1.61 4.82
CA TYR A 89 -10.79 -1.88 6.25
C TYR A 89 -12.25 -2.23 6.56
N GLY A 90 -13.20 -1.49 5.99
CA GLY A 90 -14.62 -1.74 6.20
C GLY A 90 -15.12 -3.06 5.63
N HIS A 91 -14.48 -3.55 4.56
CA HIS A 91 -14.85 -4.75 3.85
C HIS A 91 -13.89 -5.93 4.08
N ASP A 92 -13.01 -5.85 5.07
CA ASP A 92 -11.99 -6.87 5.32
C ASP A 92 -12.56 -8.28 5.53
N LYS A 93 -13.71 -8.41 6.19
CA LYS A 93 -14.38 -9.71 6.36
C LYS A 93 -14.78 -10.36 5.03
N GLU A 94 -15.00 -9.56 3.99
CA GLU A 94 -15.44 -10.01 2.68
C GLU A 94 -14.27 -10.36 1.75
N VAL A 95 -13.21 -9.53 1.76
CA VAL A 95 -12.09 -9.68 0.83
C VAL A 95 -10.84 -10.27 1.47
N SER A 96 -10.72 -10.24 2.79
CA SER A 96 -9.59 -10.79 3.57
C SER A 96 -8.21 -10.38 3.03
N CYS A 97 -8.11 -9.19 2.43
CA CYS A 97 -6.89 -8.70 1.81
C CYS A 97 -6.14 -7.69 2.68
N ASN A 98 -6.82 -7.12 3.70
CA ASN A 98 -6.24 -6.13 4.56
C ASN A 98 -5.11 -6.74 5.40
N GLY A 99 -4.00 -6.02 5.52
CA GLY A 99 -2.78 -6.54 6.16
C GLY A 99 -2.14 -7.74 5.44
N PHE A 100 -2.63 -8.12 4.26
CA PHE A 100 -2.05 -9.17 3.42
C PHE A 100 -1.53 -8.61 2.10
N LEU A 101 -2.38 -7.98 1.30
CA LEU A 101 -1.97 -7.36 0.03
C LEU A 101 -1.37 -5.97 0.24
N PHE A 102 -1.84 -5.29 1.26
CA PHE A 102 -1.47 -3.92 1.58
C PHE A 102 -0.90 -3.89 3.00
N HIS A 103 0.38 -4.19 3.12
CA HIS A 103 1.10 -4.08 4.38
C HIS A 103 1.85 -2.77 4.37
N GLY A 104 1.88 -2.01 5.43
CA GLY A 104 2.68 -0.80 5.67
C GLY A 104 3.73 -0.41 4.62
N SER A 105 4.55 0.54 4.92
CA SER A 105 5.52 1.09 3.95
C SER A 105 6.71 0.20 3.62
N SER A 106 6.95 -0.88 4.35
CA SER A 106 8.23 -1.63 4.24
C SER A 106 8.17 -2.97 3.55
N HIS A 107 6.98 -3.50 3.30
CA HIS A 107 6.84 -4.81 2.66
C HIS A 107 5.87 -4.76 1.49
N ILE A 108 6.44 -4.61 0.30
CA ILE A 108 5.68 -4.59 -0.94
C ILE A 108 5.36 -6.03 -1.34
N MET A 109 4.07 -6.36 -1.46
CA MET A 109 3.65 -7.64 -2.02
C MET A 109 4.00 -7.66 -3.51
N ARG A 110 4.94 -8.54 -3.89
CA ARG A 110 5.37 -8.79 -5.27
C ARG A 110 5.05 -10.24 -5.65
N LEU A 111 4.33 -10.43 -6.72
CA LEU A 111 3.94 -11.74 -7.21
C LEU A 111 4.34 -11.88 -8.69
N GLN A 112 5.00 -13.00 -9.01
CA GLN A 112 5.14 -13.48 -10.38
C GLN A 112 3.92 -14.33 -10.72
N LEU A 113 3.12 -13.95 -11.68
CA LEU A 113 1.93 -14.68 -12.12
C LEU A 113 2.32 -15.82 -13.08
N SER A 114 1.59 -16.92 -13.03
CA SER A 114 1.61 -17.90 -14.12
C SER A 114 0.78 -17.40 -15.30
N ALA A 115 0.94 -17.97 -16.48
CA ALA A 115 0.17 -17.61 -17.67
C ALA A 115 -1.35 -17.72 -17.42
N ALA A 116 -1.80 -18.78 -16.72
CA ALA A 116 -3.21 -18.95 -16.36
C ALA A 116 -3.71 -17.89 -15.38
N GLN A 117 -2.89 -17.50 -14.41
CA GLN A 117 -3.23 -16.45 -13.43
C GLN A 117 -3.27 -15.06 -14.10
N SER A 118 -2.33 -14.78 -15.01
CA SER A 118 -2.34 -13.56 -15.83
C SER A 118 -3.62 -13.47 -16.67
N GLU A 119 -3.99 -14.53 -17.36
CA GLU A 119 -5.21 -14.56 -18.18
C GLU A 119 -6.47 -14.38 -17.33
N GLN A 120 -6.52 -15.00 -16.15
CA GLN A 120 -7.63 -14.84 -15.20
C GLN A 120 -7.78 -13.39 -14.73
N LEU A 121 -6.68 -12.70 -14.38
CA LEU A 121 -6.73 -11.30 -13.97
C LEU A 121 -7.04 -10.39 -15.16
N LYS A 122 -6.50 -10.69 -16.35
CA LYS A 122 -6.76 -9.94 -17.57
C LYS A 122 -8.24 -9.95 -17.94
N SER A 123 -8.91 -11.09 -17.83
CA SER A 123 -10.37 -11.18 -18.08
C SER A 123 -11.19 -10.27 -17.15
N ILE A 124 -10.73 -10.06 -15.91
CA ILE A 124 -11.37 -9.12 -14.98
C ILE A 124 -11.11 -7.68 -15.41
N ILE A 125 -9.89 -7.36 -15.85
CA ILE A 125 -9.52 -6.03 -16.34
C ILE A 125 -10.31 -5.66 -17.60
N ASP A 126 -10.52 -6.60 -18.51
CA ASP A 126 -11.30 -6.38 -19.74
C ASP A 126 -12.79 -6.05 -19.41
N ILE A 127 -13.38 -6.76 -18.44
CA ILE A 127 -14.72 -6.44 -17.93
C ILE A 127 -14.72 -5.04 -17.30
N PHE A 128 -13.68 -4.71 -16.54
CA PHE A 128 -13.52 -3.39 -15.94
C PHE A 128 -13.48 -2.27 -16.98
N ALA A 129 -12.68 -2.45 -18.03
CA ALA A 129 -12.56 -1.51 -19.13
C ALA A 129 -13.90 -1.26 -19.82
N GLY A 130 -14.70 -2.30 -20.02
CA GLY A 130 -16.05 -2.21 -20.57
C GLY A 130 -16.99 -1.38 -19.68
N GLU A 131 -16.93 -1.59 -18.37
CA GLU A 131 -17.81 -0.91 -17.40
C GLU A 131 -17.56 0.59 -17.32
N PHE A 132 -16.33 1.06 -17.50
CA PHE A 132 -16.05 2.49 -17.55
C PHE A 132 -16.77 3.23 -18.70
N GLY A 133 -17.16 2.54 -19.74
CA GLY A 133 -17.91 3.10 -20.88
C GLY A 133 -19.41 3.22 -20.62
N ILE A 134 -19.96 2.55 -19.62
CA ILE A 134 -21.37 2.55 -19.26
C ILE A 134 -21.66 3.79 -18.40
N LYS A 135 -22.74 4.52 -18.72
CA LYS A 135 -23.14 5.71 -17.97
C LYS A 135 -24.57 5.57 -17.47
N ASP A 136 -24.71 4.86 -16.37
CA ASP A 136 -25.97 4.70 -15.65
C ASP A 136 -25.77 4.80 -14.13
N ASN A 137 -26.88 4.69 -13.38
CA ASN A 137 -26.86 4.78 -11.91
C ASN A 137 -26.35 3.51 -11.23
N LEU A 138 -26.05 2.45 -11.96
CA LEU A 138 -25.51 1.18 -11.42
C LEU A 138 -23.99 1.06 -11.66
N GLN A 139 -23.40 1.91 -12.49
CA GLN A 139 -21.99 1.88 -12.86
C GLN A 139 -21.07 1.88 -11.62
N GLU A 140 -21.34 2.74 -10.64
CA GLU A 140 -20.53 2.82 -9.41
C GLU A 140 -20.52 1.48 -8.66
N GLU A 141 -21.67 0.84 -8.51
CA GLU A 141 -21.77 -0.45 -7.80
C GLU A 141 -21.13 -1.58 -8.62
N MET A 142 -21.31 -1.60 -9.94
CA MET A 142 -20.64 -2.57 -10.79
C MET A 142 -19.12 -2.45 -10.72
N LEU A 143 -18.57 -1.25 -10.78
CA LEU A 143 -17.13 -1.01 -10.62
C LEU A 143 -16.62 -1.50 -9.25
N ARG A 144 -17.41 -1.34 -8.17
CA ARG A 144 -17.08 -1.89 -6.84
C ARG A 144 -17.08 -3.42 -6.82
N ILE A 145 -18.06 -4.05 -7.45
CA ILE A 145 -18.16 -5.51 -7.53
C ILE A 145 -16.97 -6.09 -8.29
N ILE A 146 -16.61 -5.47 -9.43
CA ILE A 146 -15.49 -5.93 -10.25
C ILE A 146 -14.15 -5.71 -9.50
N LEU A 147 -13.97 -4.56 -8.82
CA LEU A 147 -12.82 -4.30 -7.95
C LEU A 147 -12.71 -5.36 -6.85
N LYS A 148 -13.82 -5.65 -6.17
CA LYS A 148 -13.87 -6.70 -5.14
C LYS A 148 -13.46 -8.06 -5.71
N ARG A 149 -13.95 -8.42 -6.89
CA ARG A 149 -13.57 -9.65 -7.58
C ARG A 149 -12.08 -9.69 -7.89
N PHE A 150 -11.50 -8.60 -8.39
CA PHE A 150 -10.07 -8.48 -8.65
C PHE A 150 -9.25 -8.70 -7.38
N ILE A 151 -9.58 -7.99 -6.30
CA ILE A 151 -8.90 -8.09 -5.00
C ILE A 151 -8.96 -9.52 -4.46
N ILE A 152 -10.14 -10.16 -4.47
CA ILE A 152 -10.31 -11.54 -3.99
C ILE A 152 -9.48 -12.51 -4.83
N THR A 153 -9.51 -12.38 -6.16
CA THR A 153 -8.75 -13.25 -7.06
C THR A 153 -7.24 -13.09 -6.81
N TYR A 154 -6.75 -11.86 -6.74
CA TYR A 154 -5.35 -11.59 -6.44
C TYR A 154 -4.94 -12.09 -5.05
N THR A 155 -5.79 -11.93 -4.04
CA THR A 155 -5.57 -12.47 -2.69
C THR A 155 -5.43 -13.99 -2.69
N ARG A 156 -6.25 -14.71 -3.46
CA ARG A 156 -6.17 -16.17 -3.60
C ARG A 156 -4.83 -16.60 -4.23
N ILE A 157 -4.43 -15.93 -5.32
CA ILE A 157 -3.15 -16.17 -5.99
C ILE A 157 -1.98 -15.93 -5.02
N ALA A 158 -2.02 -14.83 -4.26
CA ALA A 158 -0.99 -14.51 -3.30
C ALA A 158 -0.89 -15.54 -2.17
N ARG A 159 -2.02 -16.02 -1.63
CA ARG A 159 -2.07 -17.06 -0.59
C ARG A 159 -1.53 -18.39 -1.08
N GLU A 160 -1.87 -18.80 -2.30
CA GLU A 160 -1.36 -20.01 -2.93
C GLU A 160 0.19 -19.97 -3.04
N LYS A 161 0.74 -18.84 -3.49
CA LYS A 161 2.19 -18.67 -3.66
C LYS A 161 2.98 -18.61 -2.34
N LEU A 162 2.37 -18.11 -1.30
CA LEU A 162 2.99 -18.07 0.04
C LEU A 162 2.83 -19.38 0.81
N ASP A 163 2.26 -20.43 0.19
CA ASP A 163 2.00 -21.74 0.81
C ASP A 163 1.31 -21.61 2.18
N VAL A 164 0.30 -20.73 2.25
CA VAL A 164 -0.52 -20.55 3.44
C VAL A 164 -1.52 -21.70 3.51
N GLY A 165 -1.04 -22.89 3.94
CA GLY A 165 -1.89 -24.06 4.16
C GLY A 165 -2.95 -23.81 5.24
N GLN A 166 -4.04 -24.60 5.24
CA GLN A 166 -5.19 -24.41 6.15
C GLN A 166 -4.81 -24.33 7.64
N ASP A 167 -3.79 -25.07 8.09
CA ASP A 167 -3.33 -25.03 9.48
C ASP A 167 -2.59 -23.71 9.83
N LYS A 168 -2.04 -23.04 8.82
CA LYS A 168 -1.37 -21.74 8.98
C LYS A 168 -2.36 -20.56 8.86
N GLU A 169 -3.56 -20.78 8.36
CA GLU A 169 -4.53 -19.71 8.10
C GLU A 169 -4.91 -18.93 9.37
N LYS A 170 -5.12 -19.61 10.49
CA LYS A 170 -5.42 -18.98 11.79
C LYS A 170 -4.24 -18.12 12.29
N SER A 171 -3.02 -18.60 12.12
CA SER A 171 -1.81 -17.88 12.51
C SER A 171 -1.59 -16.65 11.62
N PHE A 172 -1.84 -16.80 10.32
CA PHE A 172 -1.78 -15.71 9.36
C PHE A 172 -2.87 -14.65 9.61
N ASP A 173 -4.08 -15.05 10.01
CA ASP A 173 -5.14 -14.12 10.39
C ASP A 173 -4.75 -13.23 11.58
N ILE A 174 -3.99 -13.76 12.54
CA ILE A 174 -3.46 -12.95 13.65
C ILE A 174 -2.47 -11.90 13.15
N ILE A 175 -1.57 -12.26 12.23
CA ILE A 175 -0.62 -11.32 11.62
C ILE A 175 -1.37 -10.23 10.85
N ARG A 176 -2.33 -10.61 10.05
CA ARG A 176 -3.19 -9.68 9.30
C ARG A 176 -3.90 -8.70 10.23
N ARG A 177 -4.52 -9.20 11.29
CA ARG A 177 -5.17 -8.35 12.31
C ARG A 177 -4.18 -7.44 13.02
N TYR A 178 -2.94 -7.90 13.24
CA TYR A 178 -1.87 -7.08 13.79
C TYR A 178 -1.59 -5.87 12.89
N TYR A 179 -1.41 -6.07 11.60
CA TYR A 179 -1.15 -4.97 10.66
C TYR A 179 -2.29 -3.96 10.62
N VAL A 180 -3.53 -4.45 10.59
CA VAL A 180 -4.74 -3.59 10.66
C VAL A 180 -4.76 -2.75 11.93
N LEU A 181 -4.44 -3.36 13.07
CA LEU A 181 -4.40 -2.64 14.34
C LEU A 181 -3.30 -1.59 14.36
N VAL A 182 -2.12 -1.88 13.79
CA VAL A 182 -1.05 -0.88 13.69
C VAL A 182 -1.50 0.28 12.82
N ASP A 183 -2.03 0.04 11.64
CA ASP A 183 -2.50 1.10 10.73
C ASP A 183 -3.55 2.03 11.38
N ASN A 184 -4.38 1.47 12.26
CA ASN A 184 -5.39 2.26 12.95
C ASN A 184 -4.89 2.99 14.21
N HIS A 185 -3.82 2.50 14.85
CA HIS A 185 -3.44 2.96 16.20
C HIS A 185 -1.98 3.39 16.34
N TYR A 186 -1.12 3.37 15.30
CA TYR A 186 0.30 3.68 15.41
C TYR A 186 0.59 5.10 15.96
N LYS A 187 -0.35 6.03 15.85
CA LYS A 187 -0.23 7.38 16.41
C LYS A 187 -0.30 7.37 17.94
N GLU A 188 -1.11 6.50 18.50
CA GLU A 188 -1.40 6.41 19.93
C GLU A 188 -0.60 5.31 20.62
N LYS A 189 -0.43 4.17 19.95
CA LYS A 189 0.19 2.95 20.47
C LYS A 189 1.50 2.66 19.73
N LYS A 190 2.61 2.67 20.45
CA LYS A 190 3.96 2.55 19.89
C LYS A 190 4.72 1.30 20.35
N GLN A 191 4.10 0.49 21.23
CA GLN A 191 4.71 -0.68 21.81
C GLN A 191 4.08 -1.97 21.28
N VAL A 192 4.88 -3.00 21.03
CA VAL A 192 4.37 -4.32 20.62
C VAL A 192 3.40 -4.91 21.64
N GLN A 193 3.62 -4.59 22.92
CA GLN A 193 2.74 -5.00 24.03
C GLN A 193 1.30 -4.57 23.81
N ASP A 194 1.07 -3.31 23.42
CA ASP A 194 -0.27 -2.76 23.19
C ASP A 194 -1.07 -3.59 22.19
N TYR A 195 -0.43 -3.95 21.08
CA TYR A 195 -1.07 -4.72 20.01
C TYR A 195 -1.22 -6.20 20.36
N ALA A 196 -0.26 -6.74 21.08
CA ALA A 196 -0.34 -8.12 21.56
C ALA A 196 -1.52 -8.30 22.50
N GLU A 197 -1.77 -7.35 23.41
CA GLU A 197 -2.95 -7.32 24.28
C GLU A 197 -4.26 -7.23 23.49
N MET A 198 -4.36 -6.34 22.50
CA MET A 198 -5.52 -6.23 21.59
C MET A 198 -5.80 -7.53 20.82
N LEU A 199 -4.77 -8.33 20.58
CA LEU A 199 -4.86 -9.62 19.88
C LEU A 199 -5.04 -10.80 20.85
N TYR A 200 -5.08 -10.56 22.16
CA TYR A 200 -5.11 -11.60 23.21
C TYR A 200 -3.93 -12.56 23.06
N ARG A 201 -2.73 -12.03 22.86
CA ARG A 201 -1.47 -12.77 22.69
C ARG A 201 -0.34 -12.16 23.50
N SER A 202 0.73 -12.93 23.73
CA SER A 202 1.98 -12.34 24.28
C SER A 202 2.79 -11.68 23.16
N PRO A 203 3.62 -10.65 23.44
CA PRO A 203 4.55 -10.07 22.49
C PRO A 203 5.48 -11.09 21.85
N LYS A 204 5.92 -12.09 22.63
CA LYS A 204 6.76 -13.21 22.17
C LYS A 204 6.02 -14.07 21.14
N THR A 205 4.75 -14.40 21.41
CA THR A 205 3.92 -15.17 20.48
C THR A 205 3.74 -14.42 19.17
N LEU A 206 3.44 -13.13 19.23
CA LEU A 206 3.27 -12.28 18.04
C LEU A 206 4.58 -12.21 17.24
N SER A 207 5.72 -12.00 17.90
CA SER A 207 7.03 -11.97 17.23
C SER A 207 7.39 -13.29 16.57
N ASN A 208 7.11 -14.43 17.22
CA ASN A 208 7.35 -15.75 16.65
C ASN A 208 6.46 -16.03 15.43
N LEU A 209 5.18 -15.62 15.51
CA LEU A 209 4.25 -15.75 14.37
C LEU A 209 4.73 -14.95 13.16
N VAL A 210 5.09 -13.69 13.35
CA VAL A 210 5.58 -12.83 12.27
C VAL A 210 6.88 -13.39 11.66
N ALA A 211 7.83 -13.84 12.50
CA ALA A 211 9.09 -14.45 12.05
C ALA A 211 8.87 -15.75 11.26
N ALA A 212 7.88 -16.58 11.63
CA ALA A 212 7.57 -17.83 10.94
C ALA A 212 7.12 -17.63 9.48
N TYR A 213 6.68 -16.41 9.13
CA TYR A 213 6.30 -16.02 7.76
C TYR A 213 7.37 -15.15 7.07
N GLY A 214 8.58 -15.05 7.64
CA GLY A 214 9.67 -14.25 7.08
C GLY A 214 9.40 -12.74 7.05
N LEU A 215 8.44 -12.26 7.83
CA LEU A 215 8.01 -10.86 7.87
C LEU A 215 8.87 -10.04 8.86
N PRO A 216 8.96 -8.72 8.70
CA PRO A 216 9.69 -7.85 9.62
C PRO A 216 9.17 -7.95 11.06
N ALA A 217 10.08 -7.81 12.03
CA ALA A 217 9.69 -7.85 13.45
C ALA A 217 8.56 -6.84 13.77
N PRO A 218 7.62 -7.16 14.67
CA PRO A 218 6.46 -6.32 14.94
C PRO A 218 6.81 -4.86 15.26
N LEU A 219 7.80 -4.61 16.11
CA LEU A 219 8.22 -3.25 16.44
C LEU A 219 8.71 -2.48 15.23
N ARG A 220 9.38 -3.16 14.31
CA ARG A 220 9.87 -2.54 13.08
C ARG A 220 8.71 -2.04 12.23
N PHE A 221 7.66 -2.83 12.06
CA PHE A 221 6.47 -2.44 11.32
C PHE A 221 5.76 -1.21 11.92
N ILE A 222 5.63 -1.15 13.27
CA ILE A 222 5.08 0.04 13.94
C ILE A 222 5.93 1.28 13.62
N HIS A 223 7.24 1.17 13.71
CA HIS A 223 8.15 2.27 13.44
C HIS A 223 8.09 2.74 11.99
N GLU A 224 8.03 1.82 11.03
CA GLU A 224 7.93 2.12 9.61
C GLU A 224 6.61 2.81 9.27
N SER A 225 5.49 2.42 9.89
CA SER A 225 4.20 3.10 9.72
C SER A 225 4.26 4.56 10.22
N ILE A 226 4.91 4.80 11.36
CA ILE A 226 5.12 6.15 11.91
C ILE A 226 6.04 6.97 10.98
N GLU A 227 7.15 6.39 10.51
CA GLU A 227 8.10 7.02 9.61
C GLU A 227 7.46 7.43 8.29
N ALA A 228 6.73 6.51 7.66
CA ALA A 228 6.01 6.77 6.40
C ALA A 228 5.01 7.91 6.53
N GLU A 229 4.21 7.93 7.61
CA GLU A 229 3.29 9.03 7.84
C GLU A 229 4.01 10.35 8.15
N ALA A 230 5.15 10.31 8.87
CA ALA A 230 5.97 11.49 9.09
C ALA A 230 6.47 12.07 7.76
N MET A 231 7.01 11.22 6.88
CA MET A 231 7.45 11.63 5.54
C MET A 231 6.29 12.17 4.71
N ARG A 232 5.14 11.50 4.73
CA ARG A 232 3.93 11.96 4.03
C ARG A 232 3.48 13.34 4.50
N LEU A 233 3.36 13.56 5.80
CA LEU A 233 2.97 14.85 6.35
C LEU A 233 3.99 15.93 5.99
N TRP A 234 5.25 15.58 5.96
CA TRP A 234 6.35 16.50 5.63
C TRP A 234 6.34 16.93 4.16
N LEU A 235 6.15 15.98 3.24
CA LEU A 235 6.15 16.23 1.79
C LEU A 235 4.90 16.99 1.32
N TYR A 236 3.74 16.67 1.91
CA TYR A 236 2.45 17.13 1.38
C TYR A 236 1.73 18.16 2.25
N THR A 237 2.37 18.63 3.34
CA THR A 237 1.82 19.70 4.18
C THR A 237 2.89 20.73 4.51
N ASN A 238 2.45 21.92 4.95
CA ASN A 238 3.36 22.96 5.45
C ASN A 238 3.61 22.86 6.96
N LYS A 239 3.35 21.70 7.57
CA LYS A 239 3.49 21.51 9.02
C LYS A 239 4.95 21.56 9.46
N SER A 240 5.18 22.10 10.63
CA SER A 240 6.48 22.08 11.30
C SER A 240 6.78 20.68 11.85
N ALA A 241 8.05 20.40 12.14
CA ALA A 241 8.46 19.15 12.79
C ALA A 241 7.76 18.93 14.15
N LYS A 242 7.47 20.02 14.89
CA LYS A 242 6.75 19.96 16.14
C LYS A 242 5.30 19.50 15.93
N GLU A 243 4.57 20.12 15.01
CA GLU A 243 3.19 19.75 14.68
C GLU A 243 3.08 18.31 14.15
N ILE A 244 4.04 17.86 13.34
CA ILE A 244 4.09 16.47 12.86
C ILE A 244 4.32 15.51 14.02
N GLY A 245 5.24 15.82 14.93
CA GLY A 245 5.48 15.02 16.12
C GLY A 245 4.24 14.90 17.01
N GLU A 246 3.49 16.00 17.23
CA GLU A 246 2.24 16.02 17.96
C GLU A 246 1.15 15.16 17.28
N ILE A 247 0.99 15.28 15.95
CA ILE A 247 0.04 14.46 15.16
C ILE A 247 0.38 12.97 15.28
N LEU A 248 1.67 12.64 15.34
CA LEU A 248 2.14 11.26 15.47
C LEU A 248 2.19 10.76 16.92
N GLY A 249 1.69 11.56 17.87
CA GLY A 249 1.57 11.19 19.28
C GLY A 249 2.92 11.11 19.99
N PHE A 250 3.88 11.97 19.66
CA PHE A 250 5.11 12.14 20.44
C PHE A 250 4.91 13.22 21.50
N GLU A 251 5.46 13.00 22.68
CA GLU A 251 5.34 13.93 23.83
C GLU A 251 6.02 15.27 23.58
N ASP A 252 7.16 15.24 22.86
CA ASP A 252 7.92 16.43 22.52
C ASP A 252 8.68 16.30 21.18
N LEU A 253 9.17 17.43 20.67
CA LEU A 253 9.95 17.50 19.45
C LEU A 253 11.27 16.72 19.55
N ALA A 254 11.89 16.64 20.73
CA ALA A 254 13.15 15.94 20.89
C ALA A 254 12.97 14.41 20.76
N ALA A 255 11.89 13.87 21.32
CA ALA A 255 11.51 12.46 21.16
C ALA A 255 11.24 12.11 19.70
N PHE A 256 10.45 12.94 18.99
CA PHE A 256 10.20 12.77 17.57
C PHE A 256 11.48 12.86 16.73
N SER A 257 12.33 13.85 16.98
CA SER A 257 13.58 14.05 16.24
C SER A 257 14.56 12.88 16.43
N ARG A 258 14.67 12.33 17.65
CA ARG A 258 15.47 11.12 17.91
C ARG A 258 14.92 9.91 17.16
N PHE A 259 13.60 9.72 17.20
CA PHE A 259 12.94 8.64 16.47
C PHE A 259 13.19 8.76 14.97
N PHE A 260 12.91 9.92 14.37
CA PHE A 260 13.05 10.14 12.93
C PHE A 260 14.49 9.92 12.47
N ARG A 261 15.50 10.49 13.18
CA ARG A 261 16.91 10.27 12.85
C ARG A 261 17.33 8.80 12.94
N LYS A 262 16.76 8.05 13.88
CA LYS A 262 17.03 6.61 14.00
C LYS A 262 16.50 5.84 12.80
N MET A 263 15.32 6.18 12.31
CA MET A 263 14.65 5.50 11.21
C MET A 263 15.18 5.95 9.84
N ALA A 264 15.09 7.22 9.53
CA ALA A 264 15.47 7.81 8.24
C ALA A 264 16.99 7.94 8.05
N LYS A 265 17.83 7.73 9.11
CA LYS A 265 19.29 7.91 9.12
C LYS A 265 19.76 9.34 8.88
N GLU A 266 18.85 10.28 8.82
CA GLU A 266 19.11 11.72 8.66
C GLU A 266 18.15 12.54 9.51
N SER A 267 18.50 13.83 9.72
CA SER A 267 17.59 14.72 10.43
C SER A 267 16.43 15.16 9.57
N ILE A 268 15.34 15.55 10.21
CA ILE A 268 14.15 16.10 9.56
C ILE A 268 14.51 17.29 8.65
N SER A 269 15.42 18.14 9.07
CA SER A 269 15.84 19.33 8.31
C SER A 269 16.66 18.97 7.08
N GLU A 270 17.53 17.96 7.17
CA GLU A 270 18.31 17.42 6.05
C GLU A 270 17.41 16.77 5.02
N TYR A 271 16.46 15.95 5.46
CA TYR A 271 15.45 15.33 4.59
C TYR A 271 14.69 16.40 3.80
N ARG A 272 14.19 17.46 4.46
CA ARG A 272 13.48 18.57 3.79
C ARG A 272 14.32 19.31 2.76
N LYS A 273 15.61 19.49 3.06
CA LYS A 273 16.51 20.19 2.14
C LYS A 273 16.71 19.41 0.85
N LYS A 274 16.96 18.12 0.95
CA LYS A 274 17.11 17.21 -0.20
C LYS A 274 15.87 17.18 -1.09
N GLU A 275 14.70 17.07 -0.49
CA GLU A 275 13.43 17.04 -1.24
C GLU A 275 13.15 18.35 -1.96
N LYS A 276 13.43 19.50 -1.34
CA LYS A 276 13.29 20.79 -2.01
C LYS A 276 14.28 20.95 -3.16
N GLU A 277 15.50 20.47 -3.01
CA GLU A 277 16.52 20.46 -4.07
C GLU A 277 16.14 19.48 -5.19
N GLY A 278 15.59 18.30 -4.88
CA GLY A 278 15.09 17.32 -5.87
C GLY A 278 13.86 17.81 -6.63
N ILE A 279 12.96 18.55 -5.98
CA ILE A 279 11.76 19.13 -6.63
C ILE A 279 12.14 20.31 -7.55
N MET A 280 13.23 21.04 -7.26
CA MET A 280 13.71 22.13 -8.12
C MET A 280 14.59 21.62 -9.28
N ALA A 281 15.01 20.37 -9.28
CA ALA A 281 15.83 19.75 -10.32
C ALA A 281 15.03 18.99 -11.39
N ASN A 282 13.71 18.87 -11.25
CA ASN A 282 12.76 18.31 -12.20
C ASN A 282 11.67 19.35 -12.55
#